data_973d52a97ace27cf6e42fba7581c5cb3
#
_entry.id   973d52a97ace27cf6e42fba7581c5cb3
#
_cell.length_a   1.000
_cell.length_b   1.000
_cell.length_c   1.000
_cell.angle_alpha   90.00
_cell.angle_beta   90.00
_cell.angle_gamma   90.00
#
_symmetry.space_group_name_H-M   'P 1'
#
loop_
_entity.id
_entity.type
_entity.pdbx_description
1 polymer ?
#
loop_
_entity_poly.entity_id
_entity_poly.type
_entity_poly.pdbx_seq_one_letter_code
_entity_poly.pdbx_strand_id
1 'polypeptide(L)'
;MLRWQTAGESHGEALVAMIEGLPAGVRVTSDDVVDALARRRLGYGRGARMKFEQDKVRLLTGVRFGETLGSPVAIEIANTEWPKWTEVMSADPLDHDLPREGRNAPLSRPRPGHADLTGMRKYGFDDARPVLERSSARETASRVALGAVAARFLEQAFGIRTVSHVISIGGAGVEDADDAALPTPDDVEALDASPVRTLSLIHI
;
A
#
# COMPACT_ATOMS: atom_id res chain seq x y z
N MET A 1 7.46 -21.68 -1.35
CA MET A 1 6.17 -20.90 -1.46
C MET A 1 6.37 -19.60 -0.72
N LEU A 2 6.11 -18.48 -1.38
CA LEU A 2 6.11 -17.16 -0.73
C LEU A 2 4.88 -17.01 0.15
N ARG A 3 5.08 -16.52 1.38
CA ARG A 3 4.01 -16.10 2.30
C ARG A 3 4.24 -14.66 2.71
N TRP A 4 3.17 -13.93 2.94
CA TRP A 4 3.28 -12.53 3.31
C TRP A 4 2.19 -12.11 4.28
N GLN A 5 2.47 -11.08 5.05
CA GLN A 5 1.56 -10.47 6.00
C GLN A 5 1.72 -8.94 5.99
N THR A 6 0.64 -8.25 6.31
CA THR A 6 0.64 -6.79 6.54
C THR A 6 0.03 -6.50 7.90
N ALA A 7 0.56 -5.51 8.58
CA ALA A 7 0.08 -5.01 9.85
C ALA A 7 0.15 -3.48 9.88
N GLY A 8 -0.43 -2.89 10.91
CA GLY A 8 -0.44 -1.45 11.12
C GLY A 8 -1.74 -0.78 10.69
N GLU A 9 -1.96 0.39 11.21
CA GLU A 9 -3.13 1.24 11.06
C GLU A 9 -2.77 2.49 10.26
N SER A 10 -3.77 3.08 9.60
CA SER A 10 -3.59 4.24 8.72
C SER A 10 -2.94 5.43 9.41
N HIS A 11 -3.31 5.67 10.68
CA HIS A 11 -2.77 6.74 11.50
C HIS A 11 -1.93 6.23 12.67
N GLY A 12 -1.58 4.93 12.69
CA GLY A 12 -0.59 4.35 13.59
C GLY A 12 0.81 4.86 13.29
N GLU A 13 1.79 4.45 14.08
CA GLU A 13 3.20 4.87 13.97
C GLU A 13 3.78 4.50 12.61
N ALA A 14 3.50 3.27 12.16
CA ALA A 14 3.97 2.75 10.90
C ALA A 14 3.04 1.66 10.35
N LEU A 15 3.16 1.38 9.06
CA LEU A 15 2.73 0.11 8.49
C LEU A 15 3.91 -0.85 8.50
N VAL A 16 3.62 -2.12 8.72
CA VAL A 16 4.59 -3.21 8.68
C VAL A 16 4.18 -4.22 7.62
N ALA A 17 5.13 -4.64 6.83
CA ALA A 17 4.95 -5.67 5.82
C ALA A 17 6.03 -6.75 6.01
N MET A 18 5.64 -8.01 5.91
CA MET A 18 6.58 -9.13 6.05
C MET A 18 6.38 -10.14 4.92
N ILE A 19 7.47 -10.62 4.35
CA ILE A 19 7.50 -11.69 3.35
C ILE A 19 8.54 -12.73 3.72
N GLU A 20 8.17 -14.00 3.61
CA GLU A 20 9.05 -15.15 3.84
C GLU A 20 9.05 -16.11 2.66
N GLY A 21 10.07 -16.95 2.59
CA GLY A 21 10.23 -17.96 1.54
C GLY A 21 11.00 -17.45 0.32
N LEU A 22 11.63 -16.28 0.42
CA LEU A 22 12.60 -15.80 -0.57
C LEU A 22 13.93 -16.57 -0.42
N PRO A 23 14.60 -16.96 -1.50
CA PRO A 23 15.95 -17.47 -1.42
C PRO A 23 16.94 -16.37 -0.97
N ALA A 24 18.11 -16.75 -0.50
CA ALA A 24 19.21 -15.83 -0.28
C ALA A 24 19.77 -15.32 -1.62
N GLY A 25 20.36 -14.12 -1.62
CA GLY A 25 21.05 -13.56 -2.78
C GLY A 25 20.15 -12.82 -3.79
N VAL A 26 18.86 -12.61 -3.49
CA VAL A 26 18.02 -11.70 -4.31
C VAL A 26 18.42 -10.26 -4.01
N ARG A 27 18.81 -9.52 -5.03
CA ARG A 27 19.15 -8.10 -4.89
C ARG A 27 17.90 -7.26 -4.71
N VAL A 28 17.81 -6.60 -3.57
CA VAL A 28 16.72 -5.70 -3.20
C VAL A 28 17.22 -4.64 -2.22
N THR A 29 16.81 -3.40 -2.46
CA THR A 29 17.17 -2.25 -1.63
C THR A 29 15.92 -1.51 -1.13
N SER A 30 16.09 -0.60 -0.19
CA SER A 30 15.02 0.32 0.20
C SER A 30 14.55 1.20 -0.96
N ASP A 31 15.43 1.55 -1.89
CA ASP A 31 15.10 2.38 -3.04
C ASP A 31 14.14 1.66 -4.00
N ASP A 32 14.31 0.35 -4.23
CA ASP A 32 13.34 -0.45 -5.01
C ASP A 32 11.92 -0.33 -4.44
N VAL A 33 11.80 -0.31 -3.12
CA VAL A 33 10.50 -0.17 -2.44
C VAL A 33 10.00 1.27 -2.50
N VAL A 34 10.88 2.26 -2.31
CA VAL A 34 10.54 3.69 -2.40
C VAL A 34 10.02 4.04 -3.79
N ASP A 35 10.67 3.55 -4.85
CA ASP A 35 10.26 3.78 -6.24
C ASP A 35 8.88 3.18 -6.53
N ALA A 36 8.63 1.97 -6.05
CA ALA A 36 7.31 1.34 -6.18
C ALA A 36 6.22 2.14 -5.44
N LEU A 37 6.52 2.66 -4.26
CA LEU A 37 5.61 3.52 -3.49
C LEU A 37 5.43 4.90 -4.14
N ALA A 38 6.46 5.46 -4.76
CA ALA A 38 6.36 6.68 -5.55
C ALA A 38 5.39 6.48 -6.73
N ARG A 39 5.53 5.36 -7.46
CA ARG A 39 4.62 4.98 -8.55
C ARG A 39 3.18 4.82 -8.09
N ARG A 40 2.93 4.27 -6.90
CA ARG A 40 1.59 4.15 -6.31
C ARG A 40 0.88 5.51 -6.21
N ARG A 41 1.60 6.62 -6.08
CA ARG A 41 1.05 7.97 -5.91
C ARG A 41 0.67 8.65 -7.22
N LEU A 42 1.09 8.11 -8.36
CA LEU A 42 0.80 8.67 -9.68
C LEU A 42 -0.69 8.47 -10.05
N GLY A 43 -1.16 9.27 -11.00
CA GLY A 43 -2.49 9.19 -11.59
C GLY A 43 -3.48 10.17 -10.99
N TYR A 44 -4.55 10.39 -11.75
CA TYR A 44 -5.65 11.29 -11.39
C TYR A 44 -6.53 10.70 -10.26
N GLY A 45 -7.18 11.57 -9.50
CA GLY A 45 -8.13 11.14 -8.46
C GLY A 45 -7.51 10.61 -7.19
N ARG A 46 -6.19 10.70 -7.02
CA ARG A 46 -5.53 10.32 -5.77
C ARG A 46 -5.91 11.28 -4.65
N GLY A 47 -6.15 10.71 -3.45
CA GLY A 47 -6.52 11.49 -2.27
C GLY A 47 -5.49 12.57 -1.93
N ALA A 48 -5.97 13.67 -1.32
CA ALA A 48 -5.11 14.82 -0.97
C ALA A 48 -3.88 14.41 -0.13
N ARG A 49 -4.02 13.42 0.73
CA ARG A 49 -2.95 12.88 1.57
C ARG A 49 -1.77 12.35 0.74
N MET A 50 -2.01 11.70 -0.41
CA MET A 50 -0.95 11.18 -1.27
C MET A 50 -0.05 12.25 -1.88
N LYS A 51 -0.48 13.51 -1.91
CA LYS A 51 0.31 14.62 -2.47
C LYS A 51 1.47 15.04 -1.58
N PHE A 52 1.36 14.84 -0.26
CA PHE A 52 2.36 15.23 0.73
C PHE A 52 2.92 14.07 1.55
N GLU A 53 2.36 12.87 1.45
CA GLU A 53 2.92 11.67 2.07
C GLU A 53 4.26 11.31 1.41
N GLN A 54 5.33 11.39 2.20
CA GLN A 54 6.61 10.81 1.86
C GLN A 54 6.76 9.53 2.68
N ASP A 55 6.53 8.39 2.02
CA ASP A 55 6.68 7.09 2.66
C ASP A 55 8.17 6.87 2.99
N LYS A 56 8.53 6.96 4.28
CA LYS A 56 9.87 6.61 4.74
C LYS A 56 9.93 5.12 4.96
N VAL A 57 10.73 4.45 4.12
CA VAL A 57 10.88 2.99 4.13
C VAL A 57 12.13 2.59 4.89
N ARG A 58 12.01 1.55 5.71
CA ARG A 58 13.15 0.86 6.32
C ARG A 58 13.02 -0.65 6.12
N LEU A 59 14.05 -1.28 5.59
CA LEU A 59 14.21 -2.73 5.64
C LEU A 59 14.76 -3.11 7.01
N LEU A 60 13.94 -3.75 7.84
CA LEU A 60 14.28 -4.04 9.23
C LEU A 60 15.07 -5.33 9.36
N THR A 61 14.73 -6.36 8.57
CA THR A 61 15.29 -7.70 8.63
C THR A 61 15.38 -8.33 7.24
N GLY A 62 16.13 -9.41 7.13
CA GLY A 62 16.12 -10.30 5.96
C GLY A 62 16.95 -9.83 4.77
N VAL A 63 17.54 -8.63 4.84
CA VAL A 63 18.40 -8.06 3.79
C VAL A 63 19.70 -7.53 4.41
N ARG A 64 20.83 -7.78 3.74
CA ARG A 64 22.13 -7.25 4.11
C ARG A 64 22.91 -6.88 2.87
N PHE A 65 23.45 -5.67 2.83
CA PHE A 65 24.21 -5.14 1.68
C PHE A 65 23.46 -5.24 0.34
N GLY A 66 22.13 -5.06 0.40
CA GLY A 66 21.27 -5.11 -0.79
C GLY A 66 20.93 -6.52 -1.28
N GLU A 67 21.16 -7.57 -0.48
CA GLU A 67 20.84 -8.95 -0.83
C GLU A 67 20.04 -9.64 0.28
N THR A 68 19.05 -10.44 -0.11
CA THR A 68 18.25 -11.21 0.84
C THR A 68 19.10 -12.32 1.50
N LEU A 69 18.75 -12.64 2.74
CA LEU A 69 19.47 -13.62 3.56
C LEU A 69 18.81 -15.02 3.57
N GLY A 70 17.65 -15.19 2.88
CA GLY A 70 16.84 -16.40 3.00
C GLY A 70 15.95 -16.45 4.26
N SER A 71 16.06 -15.48 5.14
CA SER A 71 15.19 -15.27 6.31
C SER A 71 14.04 -14.32 5.97
N PRO A 72 13.00 -14.20 6.83
CA PRO A 72 11.91 -13.27 6.59
C PRO A 72 12.39 -11.82 6.43
N VAL A 73 11.89 -11.15 5.40
CA VAL A 73 12.10 -9.73 5.16
C VAL A 73 10.96 -8.95 5.79
N ALA A 74 11.28 -8.07 6.73
CA ALA A 74 10.34 -7.14 7.34
C ALA A 74 10.63 -5.71 6.88
N ILE A 75 9.57 -5.01 6.51
CA ILE A 75 9.60 -3.65 5.97
C ILE A 75 8.72 -2.77 6.85
N GLU A 76 9.25 -1.64 7.26
CA GLU A 76 8.50 -0.58 7.92
C GLU A 76 8.26 0.57 6.95
N ILE A 77 7.04 1.10 6.96
CA ILE A 77 6.66 2.31 6.23
C ILE A 77 6.13 3.29 7.27
N ALA A 78 6.97 4.25 7.68
CA ALA A 78 6.66 5.20 8.74
C ALA A 78 5.54 6.16 8.35
N ASN A 79 4.76 6.58 9.34
CA ASN A 79 3.70 7.55 9.16
C ASN A 79 4.16 8.95 9.57
N THR A 80 4.25 9.86 8.62
CA THR A 80 4.67 11.25 8.87
C THR A 80 3.68 12.04 9.73
N GLU A 81 2.43 11.59 9.81
CA GLU A 81 1.41 12.23 10.67
C GLU A 81 1.36 11.68 12.10
N TRP A 82 2.11 10.61 12.39
CA TRP A 82 2.12 9.95 13.70
C TRP A 82 2.22 10.91 14.90
N PRO A 83 3.03 11.96 14.90
CA PRO A 83 3.10 12.90 16.03
C PRO A 83 1.77 13.55 16.43
N LYS A 84 0.79 13.55 15.51
CA LYS A 84 -0.56 14.08 15.75
C LYS A 84 -1.55 13.03 16.26
N TRP A 85 -1.15 11.75 16.28
CA TRP A 85 -2.03 10.61 16.54
C TRP A 85 -1.58 9.75 17.71
N THR A 86 -0.48 10.08 18.36
CA THR A 86 0.17 9.29 19.42
C THR A 86 -0.78 8.88 20.53
N GLU A 87 -1.67 9.77 20.97
CA GLU A 87 -2.64 9.46 22.01
C GLU A 87 -3.85 8.67 21.45
N VAL A 88 -4.44 9.13 20.34
CA VAL A 88 -5.62 8.50 19.73
C VAL A 88 -5.38 7.06 19.30
N MET A 89 -4.14 6.78 18.89
CA MET A 89 -3.70 5.47 18.39
C MET A 89 -2.68 4.82 19.32
N SER A 90 -2.66 5.24 20.60
CA SER A 90 -1.79 4.62 21.59
C SER A 90 -2.07 3.12 21.71
N ALA A 91 -1.02 2.31 21.72
CA ALA A 91 -1.12 0.88 22.00
C ALA A 91 -1.33 0.61 23.50
N ASP A 92 -0.87 1.53 24.36
CA ASP A 92 -0.99 1.42 25.79
C ASP A 92 -2.15 2.25 26.33
N PRO A 93 -2.72 1.86 27.48
CA PRO A 93 -3.72 2.68 28.16
C PRO A 93 -3.16 4.06 28.49
N LEU A 94 -3.99 5.09 28.32
CA LEU A 94 -3.63 6.44 28.75
C LEU A 94 -3.98 6.60 30.24
N ASP A 95 -3.21 7.46 30.91
CA ASP A 95 -3.44 7.83 32.32
C ASP A 95 -4.47 8.95 32.50
N HIS A 96 -5.05 9.41 31.40
CA HIS A 96 -6.06 10.46 31.34
C HIS A 96 -7.09 10.19 30.25
N ASP A 97 -8.26 10.82 30.38
CA ASP A 97 -9.31 10.75 29.38
C ASP A 97 -9.05 11.72 28.22
N LEU A 98 -9.24 11.25 27.00
CA LEU A 98 -9.20 12.11 25.81
C LEU A 98 -10.50 12.89 25.64
N PRO A 99 -10.45 14.17 25.26
CA PRO A 99 -11.64 14.91 24.84
C PRO A 99 -12.36 14.19 23.69
N ARG A 100 -13.67 13.98 23.81
CA ARG A 100 -14.46 13.26 22.79
C ARG A 100 -14.86 14.14 21.60
N GLU A 101 -13.93 14.90 21.07
CA GLU A 101 -14.11 15.84 19.98
C GLU A 101 -12.98 15.77 18.93
N GLY A 102 -13.22 16.32 17.76
CA GLY A 102 -12.25 16.33 16.69
C GLY A 102 -11.80 14.92 16.30
N ARG A 103 -10.49 14.68 16.27
CA ARG A 103 -9.93 13.36 15.93
C ARG A 103 -10.13 12.29 17.02
N ASN A 104 -10.44 12.71 18.24
CA ASN A 104 -10.69 11.79 19.37
C ASN A 104 -12.16 11.39 19.46
N ALA A 105 -13.04 12.03 18.66
CA ALA A 105 -14.46 11.70 18.66
C ALA A 105 -14.68 10.25 18.19
N PRO A 106 -15.56 9.47 18.87
CA PRO A 106 -15.94 8.15 18.39
C PRO A 106 -16.60 8.21 17.01
N LEU A 107 -16.26 7.29 16.16
CA LEU A 107 -16.82 7.16 14.80
C LEU A 107 -18.02 6.19 14.83
N SER A 108 -19.18 6.66 15.30
CA SER A 108 -20.39 5.83 15.46
C SER A 108 -21.16 5.59 14.15
N ARG A 109 -20.80 6.30 13.05
CA ARG A 109 -21.48 6.17 11.75
C ARG A 109 -20.58 5.42 10.76
N PRO A 110 -20.87 4.14 10.48
CA PRO A 110 -20.12 3.36 9.49
C PRO A 110 -20.30 3.96 8.09
N ARG A 111 -19.23 4.00 7.34
CA ARG A 111 -19.24 4.50 5.95
C ARG A 111 -19.90 3.48 5.02
N PRO A 112 -20.84 3.88 4.15
CA PRO A 112 -21.38 3.00 3.13
C PRO A 112 -20.30 2.49 2.16
N GLY A 113 -20.40 1.23 1.76
CA GLY A 113 -19.44 0.62 0.82
C GLY A 113 -18.04 0.35 1.40
N HIS A 114 -17.89 0.45 2.73
CA HIS A 114 -16.62 0.19 3.43
C HIS A 114 -16.76 -0.98 4.43
N ALA A 115 -15.64 -1.42 5.01
CA ALA A 115 -15.63 -2.53 5.97
C ALA A 115 -16.19 -2.18 7.36
N ASP A 116 -16.50 -0.93 7.61
CA ASP A 116 -16.80 -0.39 8.95
C ASP A 116 -17.91 -1.17 9.65
N LEU A 117 -19.10 -1.27 9.06
CA LEU A 117 -20.25 -1.94 9.67
C LEU A 117 -19.99 -3.44 9.92
N THR A 118 -19.38 -4.10 8.93
CA THR A 118 -19.07 -5.53 9.03
C THR A 118 -18.04 -5.80 10.13
N GLY A 119 -17.00 -4.97 10.19
CA GLY A 119 -15.96 -5.10 11.21
C GLY A 119 -16.46 -4.76 12.61
N MET A 120 -17.25 -3.69 12.78
CA MET A 120 -17.88 -3.36 14.05
C MET A 120 -18.73 -4.53 14.57
N ARG A 121 -19.56 -5.12 13.72
CA ARG A 121 -20.40 -6.28 14.10
C ARG A 121 -19.57 -7.52 14.43
N LYS A 122 -18.52 -7.78 13.62
CA LYS A 122 -17.65 -8.95 13.81
C LYS A 122 -16.92 -8.91 15.15
N TYR A 123 -16.42 -7.75 15.54
CA TYR A 123 -15.56 -7.58 16.70
C TYR A 123 -16.29 -6.99 17.93
N GLY A 124 -17.55 -6.59 17.79
CA GLY A 124 -18.33 -6.00 18.88
C GLY A 124 -17.89 -4.56 19.21
N PHE A 125 -17.46 -3.79 18.21
CA PHE A 125 -17.03 -2.41 18.41
C PHE A 125 -18.19 -1.42 18.28
N ASP A 126 -18.29 -0.47 19.21
CA ASP A 126 -19.19 0.68 19.12
C ASP A 126 -18.59 1.86 18.35
N ASP A 127 -17.28 1.82 18.12
CA ASP A 127 -16.52 2.79 17.35
C ASP A 127 -15.95 2.11 16.09
N ALA A 128 -16.16 2.72 14.92
CA ALA A 128 -15.64 2.22 13.64
C ALA A 128 -14.12 2.41 13.49
N ARG A 129 -13.47 3.22 14.35
CA ARG A 129 -12.06 3.58 14.21
C ARG A 129 -11.15 2.37 14.05
N PRO A 130 -11.17 1.34 14.89
CA PRO A 130 -10.28 0.19 14.75
C PRO A 130 -10.39 -0.49 13.38
N VAL A 131 -11.61 -0.56 12.84
CA VAL A 131 -11.87 -1.14 11.51
C VAL A 131 -11.42 -0.20 10.40
N LEU A 132 -11.74 1.09 10.52
CA LEU A 132 -11.40 2.14 9.57
C LEU A 132 -9.87 2.24 9.40
N GLU A 133 -9.15 2.25 10.49
CA GLU A 133 -7.69 2.40 10.49
C GLU A 133 -7.02 1.20 9.80
N ARG A 134 -7.46 -0.02 10.08
CA ARG A 134 -6.88 -1.21 9.47
C ARG A 134 -7.29 -1.40 8.01
N SER A 135 -8.53 -1.06 7.64
CA SER A 135 -9.07 -1.23 6.28
C SER A 135 -8.89 0.00 5.38
N SER A 136 -8.06 0.93 5.78
CA SER A 136 -7.75 2.13 5.01
C SER A 136 -7.01 1.81 3.70
N ALA A 137 -7.20 2.67 2.70
CA ALA A 137 -6.43 2.62 1.44
C ALA A 137 -4.90 2.73 1.65
N ARG A 138 -4.44 3.28 2.80
CA ARG A 138 -3.03 3.33 3.14
C ARG A 138 -2.41 1.93 3.32
N GLU A 139 -3.19 0.92 3.72
CA GLU A 139 -2.73 -0.46 3.83
C GLU A 139 -2.14 -0.99 2.51
N THR A 140 -2.63 -0.50 1.37
CA THR A 140 -2.07 -0.86 0.06
C THR A 140 -0.60 -0.48 -0.11
N ALA A 141 -0.05 0.44 0.68
CA ALA A 141 1.38 0.74 0.67
C ALA A 141 2.21 -0.48 1.11
N SER A 142 1.76 -1.20 2.15
CA SER A 142 2.41 -2.46 2.58
C SER A 142 2.38 -3.52 1.48
N ARG A 143 1.26 -3.65 0.75
CA ARG A 143 1.15 -4.59 -0.38
C ARG A 143 2.07 -4.22 -1.53
N VAL A 144 2.18 -2.94 -1.85
CA VAL A 144 3.10 -2.45 -2.89
C VAL A 144 4.55 -2.70 -2.51
N ALA A 145 4.91 -2.47 -1.24
CA ALA A 145 6.26 -2.76 -0.74
C ALA A 145 6.62 -4.24 -0.88
N LEU A 146 5.71 -5.15 -0.50
CA LEU A 146 5.88 -6.59 -0.68
C LEU A 146 5.95 -6.98 -2.16
N GLY A 147 5.11 -6.34 -2.99
CA GLY A 147 5.10 -6.54 -4.44
C GLY A 147 6.42 -6.13 -5.09
N ALA A 148 7.06 -5.05 -4.62
CA ALA A 148 8.37 -4.64 -5.09
C ALA A 148 9.44 -5.72 -4.83
N VAL A 149 9.48 -6.26 -3.62
CA VAL A 149 10.42 -7.33 -3.25
C VAL A 149 10.15 -8.60 -4.08
N ALA A 150 8.89 -9.00 -4.24
CA ALA A 150 8.53 -10.16 -5.04
C ALA A 150 8.86 -9.97 -6.52
N ALA A 151 8.66 -8.76 -7.07
CA ALA A 151 9.01 -8.43 -8.45
C ALA A 151 10.52 -8.53 -8.70
N ARG A 152 11.35 -8.06 -7.75
CA ARG A 152 12.81 -8.20 -7.84
C ARG A 152 13.24 -9.68 -7.87
N PHE A 153 12.57 -10.53 -7.07
CA PHE A 153 12.81 -11.98 -7.13
C PHE A 153 12.41 -12.59 -8.47
N LEU A 154 11.21 -12.29 -8.97
CA LEU A 154 10.73 -12.83 -10.25
C LEU A 154 11.61 -12.39 -11.42
N GLU A 155 12.02 -11.14 -11.45
CA GLU A 155 12.89 -10.60 -12.49
C GLU A 155 14.26 -11.30 -12.48
N GLN A 156 14.89 -11.43 -11.32
CA GLN A 156 16.25 -12.00 -11.21
C GLN A 156 16.27 -13.52 -11.39
N ALA A 157 15.25 -14.22 -10.91
CA ALA A 157 15.22 -15.68 -10.99
C ALA A 157 14.68 -16.21 -12.33
N PHE A 158 13.75 -15.49 -12.96
CA PHE A 158 13.00 -16.00 -14.10
C PHE A 158 12.90 -15.03 -15.28
N GLY A 159 13.43 -13.81 -15.19
CA GLY A 159 13.27 -12.76 -16.21
C GLY A 159 11.84 -12.24 -16.35
N ILE A 160 10.96 -12.52 -15.36
CA ILE A 160 9.56 -12.13 -15.38
C ILE A 160 9.42 -10.69 -14.88
N ARG A 161 8.83 -9.83 -15.73
CA ARG A 161 8.47 -8.45 -15.40
C ARG A 161 6.95 -8.29 -15.46
N THR A 162 6.38 -7.59 -14.47
CA THR A 162 4.93 -7.34 -14.40
C THR A 162 4.61 -5.92 -14.82
N VAL A 163 3.61 -5.80 -15.70
CA VAL A 163 3.06 -4.50 -16.13
C VAL A 163 1.57 -4.50 -15.84
N SER A 164 1.02 -3.35 -15.49
CA SER A 164 -0.41 -3.18 -15.30
C SER A 164 -0.87 -1.91 -15.99
N HIS A 165 -2.06 -1.95 -16.58
CA HIS A 165 -2.70 -0.78 -17.16
C HIS A 165 -4.20 -0.82 -16.91
N VAL A 166 -4.86 0.31 -17.12
CA VAL A 166 -6.32 0.42 -17.02
C VAL A 166 -6.92 0.13 -18.39
N ILE A 167 -7.90 -0.76 -18.43
CA ILE A 167 -8.64 -1.13 -19.64
C ILE A 167 -10.02 -0.47 -19.70
N SER A 168 -10.61 -0.14 -18.55
CA SER A 168 -11.89 0.57 -18.50
C SER A 168 -12.07 1.32 -17.18
N ILE A 169 -12.80 2.44 -17.23
CA ILE A 169 -13.26 3.20 -16.07
C ILE A 169 -14.72 3.57 -16.29
N GLY A 170 -15.64 3.01 -15.49
CA GLY A 170 -17.08 3.21 -15.66
C GLY A 170 -17.54 2.66 -17.02
N GLY A 171 -18.15 3.53 -17.82
CA GLY A 171 -18.61 3.17 -19.18
C GLY A 171 -17.61 3.46 -20.30
N ALA A 172 -16.44 4.03 -19.97
CA ALA A 172 -15.37 4.28 -20.93
C ALA A 172 -14.32 3.17 -20.85
N GLY A 173 -13.91 2.63 -21.98
CA GLY A 173 -12.94 1.56 -22.06
C GLY A 173 -12.16 1.56 -23.36
N VAL A 174 -11.16 0.70 -23.44
CA VAL A 174 -10.49 0.38 -24.71
C VAL A 174 -11.45 -0.48 -25.51
N GLU A 175 -11.89 0.00 -26.67
CA GLU A 175 -12.69 -0.81 -27.59
C GLU A 175 -11.83 -2.01 -28.04
N ASP A 176 -12.42 -3.20 -28.01
CA ASP A 176 -11.76 -4.47 -28.33
C ASP A 176 -10.52 -4.76 -27.47
N ALA A 177 -10.74 -4.86 -26.14
CA ALA A 177 -9.68 -5.23 -25.20
C ALA A 177 -8.96 -6.55 -25.56
N ASP A 178 -9.59 -7.39 -26.35
CA ASP A 178 -9.02 -8.65 -26.87
C ASP A 178 -8.04 -8.43 -28.03
N ASP A 179 -8.19 -7.33 -28.79
CA ASP A 179 -7.32 -6.94 -29.92
C ASP A 179 -6.32 -5.83 -29.55
N ALA A 180 -6.47 -5.17 -28.38
CA ALA A 180 -5.54 -4.17 -27.94
C ALA A 180 -4.19 -4.82 -27.63
N ALA A 181 -3.11 -4.31 -28.22
CA ALA A 181 -1.76 -4.75 -27.91
C ALA A 181 -1.52 -4.60 -26.40
N LEU A 182 -1.23 -5.71 -25.72
CA LEU A 182 -0.90 -5.69 -24.29
C LEU A 182 0.36 -4.85 -24.05
N PRO A 183 0.37 -4.00 -23.05
CA PRO A 183 1.55 -3.20 -22.74
C PRO A 183 2.72 -4.09 -22.35
N THR A 184 3.88 -3.71 -22.80
CA THR A 184 5.16 -4.33 -22.48
C THR A 184 5.86 -3.60 -21.34
N PRO A 185 6.93 -4.15 -20.77
CA PRO A 185 7.77 -3.42 -19.82
C PRO A 185 8.35 -2.10 -20.35
N ASP A 186 8.47 -1.94 -21.65
CA ASP A 186 9.02 -0.71 -22.27
C ASP A 186 7.99 0.42 -22.32
N ASP A 187 6.71 0.10 -22.14
CA ASP A 187 5.61 1.08 -22.11
C ASP A 187 5.36 1.68 -20.72
N VAL A 188 6.09 1.24 -19.68
CA VAL A 188 5.85 1.62 -18.29
C VAL A 188 5.94 3.13 -18.08
N GLU A 189 6.90 3.81 -18.72
CA GLU A 189 7.07 5.25 -18.61
C GLU A 189 5.87 6.00 -19.21
N ALA A 190 5.40 5.59 -20.37
CA ALA A 190 4.21 6.16 -21.01
C ALA A 190 2.94 5.92 -20.18
N LEU A 191 2.79 4.73 -19.60
CA LEU A 191 1.71 4.39 -18.68
C LEU A 191 1.74 5.25 -17.42
N ASP A 192 2.90 5.48 -16.85
CA ASP A 192 3.06 6.28 -15.63
C ASP A 192 2.86 7.78 -15.90
N ALA A 193 3.14 8.27 -17.11
CA ALA A 193 2.83 9.63 -17.54
C ALA A 193 1.34 9.85 -17.82
N SER A 194 0.58 8.79 -18.09
CA SER A 194 -0.86 8.88 -18.33
C SER A 194 -1.61 9.15 -17.01
N PRO A 195 -2.56 10.11 -16.98
CA PRO A 195 -3.34 10.44 -15.79
C PRO A 195 -4.17 9.26 -15.27
N VAL A 196 -4.49 8.28 -16.11
CA VAL A 196 -5.32 7.11 -15.79
C VAL A 196 -4.63 5.76 -16.08
N ARG A 197 -3.33 5.77 -16.36
CA ARG A 197 -2.53 4.56 -16.65
C ARG A 197 -3.04 3.74 -17.82
N THR A 198 -3.30 4.38 -18.93
CA THR A 198 -3.63 3.71 -20.20
C THR A 198 -2.78 4.27 -21.33
N LEU A 199 -2.47 3.44 -22.34
CA LEU A 199 -1.81 3.88 -23.57
C LEU A 199 -2.81 4.47 -24.56
N SER A 200 -4.10 4.15 -24.42
CA SER A 200 -5.17 4.70 -25.27
C SER A 200 -5.84 5.87 -24.59
N LEU A 201 -5.65 7.07 -25.11
CA LEU A 201 -6.31 8.31 -24.64
C LEU A 201 -7.59 8.65 -25.45
N ILE A 202 -7.93 7.85 -26.45
CA ILE A 202 -9.00 8.19 -27.43
C ILE A 202 -10.39 7.98 -26.82
N HIS A 203 -10.53 7.24 -25.75
CA HIS A 203 -11.81 6.81 -25.19
C HIS A 203 -12.03 7.14 -23.70
N ILE A 204 -11.21 8.05 -23.13
CA ILE A 204 -11.37 8.50 -21.73
C ILE A 204 -11.55 10.00 -21.68
#